data_99983de70effb5420734bd9876f06240
#
_entry.id   99983de70effb5420734bd9876f06240
#
_cell.length_a   1.000
_cell.length_b   1.000
_cell.length_c   1.000
_cell.angle_alpha   90.00
_cell.angle_beta   90.00
_cell.angle_gamma   90.00
#
_symmetry.space_group_name_H-M   'P 1'
#
loop_
_entity.id
_entity.type
_entity.pdbx_description
1 polymer ?
#
loop_
_entity_poly.entity_id
_entity_poly.type
_entity_poly.pdbx_seq_one_letter_code
_entity_poly.pdbx_strand_id
1 'polypeptide(L)'
;MPDINAEELLEKAWDEFCNDYDKRVGEYSESVTSRAEAEAAHWILWNEHDLMVQLGRFFYAQLARNSLSKIEMHIDVKLKYSSFKGYKFRPRLKDLRKELGKVPEVDLIIAQEDSPERFLLCAEAKCYHYSGDRYQRTAKGDIEKDLKRLVTIRDLGIAERVVFILFDDYYWIQNEDIESVAENACKEHNITLLKHNSKVKLERWK
;
A
#
# COMPACT_ATOMS: atom_id res chain seq x y z
N MET A 1 14.17 22.26 -9.87
CA MET A 1 12.75 21.89 -9.68
C MET A 1 12.54 21.81 -8.18
N PRO A 2 11.36 22.13 -7.63
CA PRO A 2 11.14 21.86 -6.21
C PRO A 2 11.36 20.37 -5.94
N ASP A 3 11.93 20.07 -4.81
CA ASP A 3 12.18 18.70 -4.37
C ASP A 3 10.81 18.04 -4.12
N ILE A 4 10.44 17.07 -4.95
CA ILE A 4 9.11 16.44 -4.92
C ILE A 4 9.15 15.37 -3.83
N ASN A 5 8.45 15.60 -2.74
CA ASN A 5 8.27 14.60 -1.71
C ASN A 5 7.09 13.68 -2.06
N ALA A 6 7.40 12.59 -2.78
CA ALA A 6 6.39 11.59 -3.19
C ALA A 6 5.72 10.89 -2.00
N GLU A 7 6.42 10.76 -0.89
CA GLU A 7 5.91 10.19 0.36
C GLU A 7 4.83 11.09 0.96
N GLU A 8 5.10 12.39 1.09
CA GLU A 8 4.12 13.36 1.60
C GLU A 8 2.86 13.45 0.71
N LEU A 9 3.04 13.35 -0.62
CA LEU A 9 1.91 13.32 -1.54
C LEU A 9 1.05 12.07 -1.35
N LEU A 10 1.71 10.92 -1.14
CA LEU A 10 1.02 9.66 -0.89
C LEU A 10 0.32 9.67 0.47
N GLU A 11 0.93 10.20 1.51
CA GLU A 11 0.33 10.38 2.84
C GLU A 11 -0.93 11.23 2.78
N LYS A 12 -0.88 12.38 2.10
CA LYS A 12 -2.07 13.23 1.91
C LYS A 12 -3.19 12.51 1.14
N ALA A 13 -2.83 11.78 0.10
CA ALA A 13 -3.79 11.00 -0.66
C ALA A 13 -4.40 9.87 0.19
N TRP A 14 -3.59 9.24 1.03
CA TRP A 14 -4.01 8.22 1.99
C TRP A 14 -5.02 8.76 3.00
N ASP A 15 -4.72 9.91 3.60
CA ASP A 15 -5.62 10.55 4.57
C ASP A 15 -6.97 10.91 3.94
N GLU A 16 -6.96 11.47 2.72
CA GLU A 16 -8.19 11.77 2.00
C GLU A 16 -8.99 10.51 1.65
N PHE A 17 -8.30 9.47 1.20
CA PHE A 17 -8.90 8.17 0.91
C PHE A 17 -9.54 7.56 2.17
N CYS A 18 -8.82 7.52 3.29
CA CYS A 18 -9.33 6.96 4.54
C CYS A 18 -10.57 7.73 5.05
N ASN A 19 -10.55 9.05 4.93
CA ASN A 19 -11.70 9.88 5.32
C ASN A 19 -12.93 9.62 4.43
N ASP A 20 -12.75 9.51 3.11
CA ASP A 20 -13.84 9.17 2.17
C ASP A 20 -14.37 7.76 2.44
N TYR A 21 -13.47 6.81 2.67
CA TYR A 21 -13.82 5.44 3.00
C TYR A 21 -14.66 5.37 4.29
N ASP A 22 -14.18 5.95 5.38
CA ASP A 22 -14.88 5.97 6.67
C ASP A 22 -16.29 6.59 6.55
N LYS A 23 -16.42 7.67 5.78
CA LYS A 23 -17.71 8.29 5.52
C LYS A 23 -18.66 7.35 4.79
N ARG A 24 -18.22 6.75 3.69
CA ARG A 24 -19.05 5.83 2.87
C ARG A 24 -19.46 4.59 3.64
N VAL A 25 -18.55 4.02 4.40
CA VAL A 25 -18.84 2.87 5.25
C VAL A 25 -19.78 3.25 6.38
N GLY A 26 -19.62 4.44 6.97
CA GLY A 26 -20.55 4.97 7.97
C GLY A 26 -21.98 5.10 7.43
N GLU A 27 -22.15 5.75 6.29
CA GLU A 27 -23.44 5.91 5.61
C GLU A 27 -24.11 4.56 5.32
N TYR A 28 -23.34 3.59 4.87
CA TYR A 28 -23.87 2.25 4.62
C TYR A 28 -24.21 1.52 5.92
N SER A 29 -23.36 1.57 6.93
CA SER A 29 -23.60 0.87 8.21
C SER A 29 -24.91 1.32 8.86
N GLU A 30 -25.38 2.53 8.58
CA GLU A 30 -26.69 3.02 9.03
C GLU A 30 -27.87 2.34 8.29
N SER A 31 -27.62 1.85 7.07
CA SER A 31 -28.65 1.22 6.24
C SER A 31 -28.85 -0.27 6.50
N VAL A 32 -27.86 -0.95 7.12
CA VAL A 32 -27.93 -2.40 7.39
C VAL A 32 -28.54 -2.70 8.76
N THR A 33 -29.30 -3.79 8.84
CA THR A 33 -30.06 -4.16 10.01
C THR A 33 -29.44 -5.30 10.81
N SER A 34 -28.47 -6.02 10.23
CA SER A 34 -27.83 -7.16 10.88
C SER A 34 -26.34 -7.26 10.55
N ARG A 35 -25.60 -7.94 11.44
CA ARG A 35 -24.19 -8.26 11.21
C ARG A 35 -23.98 -9.06 9.93
N ALA A 36 -24.87 -10.02 9.64
CA ALA A 36 -24.78 -10.83 8.43
C ALA A 36 -24.92 -10.00 7.15
N GLU A 37 -25.79 -8.98 7.14
CA GLU A 37 -25.89 -8.03 6.03
C GLU A 37 -24.62 -7.20 5.92
N ALA A 38 -24.11 -6.71 7.03
CA ALA A 38 -22.85 -5.99 7.07
C ALA A 38 -21.69 -6.83 6.55
N GLU A 39 -21.58 -8.09 6.93
CA GLU A 39 -20.55 -9.02 6.46
C GLU A 39 -20.71 -9.48 5.01
N ALA A 40 -21.94 -9.53 4.49
CA ALA A 40 -22.21 -9.90 3.09
C ALA A 40 -21.92 -8.77 2.10
N ALA A 41 -21.87 -7.55 2.56
CA ALA A 41 -21.57 -6.41 1.73
C ALA A 41 -20.06 -6.28 1.56
N HIS A 42 -19.56 -6.77 0.46
CA HIS A 42 -18.23 -6.42 -0.04
C HIS A 42 -18.29 -5.00 -0.57
N TRP A 43 -17.99 -4.06 0.26
CA TRP A 43 -18.27 -2.67 0.14
C TRP A 43 -17.60 -1.95 -1.02
N ILE A 44 -16.37 -1.52 -0.74
CA ILE A 44 -15.65 -0.61 -1.61
C ILE A 44 -14.41 -1.29 -2.12
N LEU A 45 -13.82 -2.15 -1.28
CA LEU A 45 -12.57 -2.84 -1.56
C LEU A 45 -12.78 -4.34 -1.61
N TRP A 46 -12.33 -4.97 -2.68
CA TRP A 46 -12.41 -6.42 -2.86
C TRP A 46 -11.06 -7.10 -2.58
N ASN A 47 -9.97 -6.35 -2.77
CA ASN A 47 -8.60 -6.83 -2.59
C ASN A 47 -7.60 -5.66 -2.58
N GLU A 48 -6.32 -5.99 -2.46
CA GLU A 48 -5.21 -5.02 -2.48
C GLU A 48 -5.16 -4.20 -3.78
N HIS A 49 -5.52 -4.80 -4.91
CA HIS A 49 -5.57 -4.09 -6.19
C HIS A 49 -6.64 -2.98 -6.18
N ASP A 50 -7.84 -3.26 -5.69
CA ASP A 50 -8.90 -2.25 -5.55
C ASP A 50 -8.48 -1.12 -4.62
N LEU A 51 -7.79 -1.44 -3.52
CA LEU A 51 -7.22 -0.46 -2.62
C LEU A 51 -6.28 0.49 -3.38
N MET A 52 -5.36 -0.06 -4.19
CA MET A 52 -4.42 0.75 -4.98
C MET A 52 -5.12 1.61 -6.02
N VAL A 53 -6.14 1.08 -6.70
CA VAL A 53 -6.95 1.84 -7.67
C VAL A 53 -7.70 2.99 -6.99
N GLN A 54 -8.31 2.76 -5.84
CA GLN A 54 -9.02 3.80 -5.11
C GLN A 54 -8.06 4.86 -4.57
N LEU A 55 -6.95 4.45 -3.96
CA LEU A 55 -5.89 5.36 -3.51
C LEU A 55 -5.35 6.22 -4.66
N GLY A 56 -5.18 5.62 -5.84
CA GLY A 56 -4.72 6.30 -7.03
C GLY A 56 -5.59 7.50 -7.42
N ARG A 57 -6.91 7.45 -7.21
CA ARG A 57 -7.82 8.57 -7.48
C ARG A 57 -7.46 9.80 -6.64
N PHE A 58 -7.17 9.60 -5.36
CA PHE A 58 -6.78 10.67 -4.45
C PHE A 58 -5.36 11.14 -4.73
N PHE A 59 -4.45 10.23 -5.07
CA PHE A 59 -3.09 10.59 -5.45
C PHE A 59 -3.06 11.49 -6.70
N TYR A 60 -3.77 11.14 -7.76
CA TYR A 60 -3.86 11.99 -8.95
C TYR A 60 -4.56 13.33 -8.69
N ALA A 61 -5.51 13.37 -7.74
CA ALA A 61 -6.09 14.65 -7.29
C ALA A 61 -5.04 15.53 -6.59
N GLN A 62 -4.15 14.95 -5.78
CA GLN A 62 -3.01 15.67 -5.20
C GLN A 62 -2.04 16.18 -6.26
N LEU A 63 -1.70 15.37 -7.26
CA LEU A 63 -0.84 15.81 -8.37
C LEU A 63 -1.43 16.99 -9.11
N ALA A 64 -2.73 16.96 -9.40
CA ALA A 64 -3.43 18.05 -10.09
C ALA A 64 -3.43 19.35 -9.28
N ARG A 65 -3.69 19.28 -7.97
CA ARG A 65 -3.67 20.45 -7.07
C ARG A 65 -2.28 21.09 -6.97
N ASN A 66 -1.23 20.29 -7.08
CA ASN A 66 0.15 20.74 -7.00
C ASN A 66 0.80 20.99 -8.37
N SER A 67 0.05 20.86 -9.48
CA SER A 67 0.55 21.04 -10.86
C SER A 67 1.72 20.12 -11.21
N LEU A 68 1.72 18.87 -10.72
CA LEU A 68 2.78 17.89 -10.87
C LEU A 68 2.45 16.90 -12.02
N SER A 69 2.45 17.35 -13.24
CA SER A 69 2.05 16.57 -14.43
C SER A 69 3.05 15.49 -14.86
N LYS A 70 4.27 15.49 -14.33
CA LYS A 70 5.33 14.53 -14.68
C LYS A 70 5.49 13.38 -13.68
N ILE A 71 4.61 13.29 -12.73
CA ILE A 71 4.59 12.21 -11.74
C ILE A 71 3.50 11.23 -12.12
N GLU A 72 3.84 9.95 -12.09
CA GLU A 72 2.93 8.87 -12.41
C GLU A 72 2.93 7.83 -11.31
N MET A 73 1.77 7.22 -11.08
CA MET A 73 1.58 6.09 -10.22
C MET A 73 1.28 4.85 -11.05
N HIS A 74 2.02 3.79 -10.80
CA HIS A 74 1.84 2.50 -11.45
C HIS A 74 1.52 1.43 -10.40
N ILE A 75 0.63 0.50 -10.71
CA ILE A 75 0.23 -0.59 -9.84
C ILE A 75 0.58 -1.95 -10.45
N ASP A 76 0.80 -2.96 -9.60
CA ASP A 76 1.14 -4.35 -9.98
C ASP A 76 2.34 -4.46 -10.91
N VAL A 77 3.43 -3.77 -10.56
CA VAL A 77 4.60 -3.65 -11.44
C VAL A 77 5.60 -4.79 -11.23
N LYS A 78 5.82 -5.60 -12.26
CA LYS A 78 6.88 -6.60 -12.27
C LYS A 78 8.24 -6.00 -12.58
N LEU A 79 9.17 -6.04 -11.63
CA LEU A 79 10.52 -5.49 -11.75
C LEU A 79 11.42 -6.39 -12.59
N LYS A 80 11.08 -6.55 -13.88
CA LYS A 80 11.88 -7.34 -14.84
C LYS A 80 13.00 -6.51 -15.44
N TYR A 81 14.20 -7.09 -15.51
CA TYR A 81 15.35 -6.47 -16.20
C TYR A 81 15.03 -5.98 -17.61
N SER A 82 14.22 -6.71 -18.37
CA SER A 82 13.84 -6.37 -19.74
C SER A 82 12.90 -5.16 -19.86
N SER A 83 12.15 -4.84 -18.81
CA SER A 83 11.11 -3.81 -18.84
C SER A 83 11.65 -2.39 -18.63
N PHE A 84 12.82 -2.23 -18.00
CA PHE A 84 13.37 -0.92 -17.61
C PHE A 84 14.60 -0.53 -18.41
N LYS A 85 14.47 -0.57 -19.75
CA LYS A 85 15.53 -0.24 -20.70
C LYS A 85 15.91 1.20 -20.57
N GLY A 86 16.37 1.91 -20.07
CA GLY A 86 16.68 3.36 -19.96
C GLY A 86 16.94 3.79 -18.53
N TYR A 87 16.50 2.97 -17.58
CA TYR A 87 16.71 3.28 -16.16
C TYR A 87 18.12 2.90 -15.70
N LYS A 88 18.76 3.77 -14.93
CA LYS A 88 20.12 3.55 -14.41
C LYS A 88 20.18 2.45 -13.36
N PHE A 89 19.10 2.22 -12.61
CA PHE A 89 19.02 1.13 -11.65
C PHE A 89 18.82 -0.26 -12.30
N ARG A 90 18.54 -0.33 -13.59
CA ARG A 90 18.27 -1.60 -14.30
C ARG A 90 19.26 -2.72 -14.01
N PRO A 91 20.59 -2.53 -13.95
CA PRO A 91 21.52 -3.60 -13.58
C PRO A 91 21.22 -4.21 -12.21
N ARG A 92 20.79 -3.42 -11.25
CA ARG A 92 20.45 -3.82 -9.86
C ARG A 92 19.24 -4.75 -9.78
N LEU A 93 18.40 -4.78 -10.82
CA LEU A 93 17.26 -5.73 -10.89
C LEU A 93 17.72 -7.20 -10.98
N LYS A 94 18.96 -7.47 -11.43
CA LYS A 94 19.54 -8.81 -11.39
C LYS A 94 19.89 -9.20 -9.95
N ASP A 95 20.43 -8.26 -9.19
CA ASP A 95 20.78 -8.45 -7.79
C ASP A 95 19.51 -8.63 -6.95
N LEU A 96 18.49 -7.77 -7.18
CA LEU A 96 17.18 -7.89 -6.57
C LEU A 96 16.56 -9.28 -6.79
N ARG A 97 16.61 -9.79 -8.02
CA ARG A 97 16.11 -11.13 -8.33
C ARG A 97 16.91 -12.23 -7.61
N LYS A 98 18.22 -12.06 -7.48
CA LYS A 98 19.09 -13.01 -6.78
C LYS A 98 18.78 -13.05 -5.29
N GLU A 99 18.62 -11.88 -4.66
CA GLU A 99 18.30 -11.73 -3.24
C GLU A 99 16.92 -12.32 -2.88
N LEU A 100 15.92 -12.10 -3.75
CA LEU A 100 14.55 -12.52 -3.51
C LEU A 100 14.20 -13.91 -4.11
N GLY A 101 15.12 -14.51 -4.87
CA GLY A 101 14.91 -15.82 -5.52
C GLY A 101 13.91 -15.82 -6.70
N LYS A 102 13.24 -14.70 -6.95
CA LYS A 102 12.24 -14.54 -8.03
C LYS A 102 12.22 -13.09 -8.55
N VAL A 103 11.58 -12.87 -9.69
CA VAL A 103 11.24 -11.51 -10.14
C VAL A 103 10.15 -10.96 -9.21
N PRO A 104 10.41 -9.90 -8.47
CA PRO A 104 9.39 -9.33 -7.59
C PRO A 104 8.34 -8.57 -8.40
N GLU A 105 7.15 -8.56 -7.87
CA GLU A 105 6.04 -7.69 -8.22
C GLU A 105 5.83 -6.75 -7.06
N VAL A 106 5.61 -5.47 -7.33
CA VAL A 106 5.43 -4.40 -6.34
C VAL A 106 4.05 -3.81 -6.56
N ASP A 107 3.29 -3.65 -5.48
CA ASP A 107 1.90 -3.23 -5.58
C ASP A 107 1.76 -1.79 -6.10
N LEU A 108 2.70 -0.90 -5.72
CA LEU A 108 2.66 0.49 -6.15
C LEU A 108 4.06 1.05 -6.39
N ILE A 109 4.21 1.80 -7.48
CA ILE A 109 5.40 2.59 -7.79
C ILE A 109 4.98 4.03 -8.13
N ILE A 110 5.68 5.00 -7.56
CA ILE A 110 5.60 6.39 -7.98
C ILE A 110 6.90 6.72 -8.74
N ALA A 111 6.75 7.16 -9.97
CA ALA A 111 7.85 7.49 -10.86
C ALA A 111 7.75 8.93 -11.37
N GLN A 112 8.88 9.50 -11.72
CA GLN A 112 8.94 10.76 -12.43
C GLN A 112 9.38 10.50 -13.87
N GLU A 113 8.64 11.03 -14.84
CA GLU A 113 8.80 10.75 -16.27
C GLU A 113 10.23 11.00 -16.78
N ASP A 114 10.86 12.06 -16.33
CA ASP A 114 12.21 12.48 -16.76
C ASP A 114 13.34 12.04 -15.81
N SER A 115 13.06 11.16 -14.85
CA SER A 115 14.06 10.71 -13.86
C SER A 115 14.39 9.22 -13.99
N PRO A 116 15.38 8.86 -14.83
CA PRO A 116 15.77 7.47 -15.03
C PRO A 116 16.65 6.92 -13.89
N GLU A 117 16.99 7.71 -12.89
CA GLU A 117 17.93 7.33 -11.83
C GLU A 117 17.37 6.23 -10.94
N ARG A 118 16.15 6.45 -10.44
CA ARG A 118 15.42 5.56 -9.53
C ARG A 118 13.94 5.96 -9.50
N PHE A 119 13.11 5.09 -8.95
CA PHE A 119 11.74 5.46 -8.60
C PHE A 119 11.73 6.43 -7.42
N LEU A 120 10.76 7.31 -7.37
CA LEU A 120 10.57 8.19 -6.23
C LEU A 120 10.14 7.39 -5.00
N LEU A 121 9.25 6.40 -5.21
CA LEU A 121 8.71 5.58 -4.15
C LEU A 121 8.28 4.21 -4.67
N CYS A 122 8.47 3.17 -3.86
CA CYS A 122 7.83 1.87 -4.00
C CYS A 122 7.01 1.55 -2.74
N ALA A 123 5.84 0.95 -2.92
CA ALA A 123 5.03 0.49 -1.80
C ALA A 123 4.50 -0.92 -2.00
N GLU A 124 4.34 -1.62 -0.88
CA GLU A 124 3.61 -2.88 -0.76
C GLU A 124 2.38 -2.62 0.10
N ALA A 125 1.29 -3.32 -0.20
CA ALA A 125 0.04 -3.16 0.50
C ALA A 125 -0.51 -4.48 1.03
N LYS A 126 -1.21 -4.40 2.14
CA LYS A 126 -2.07 -5.45 2.64
C LYS A 126 -3.44 -4.90 2.94
N CYS A 127 -4.45 -5.53 2.37
CA CYS A 127 -5.84 -5.22 2.61
C CYS A 127 -6.51 -6.42 3.26
N TYR A 128 -6.94 -6.24 4.49
CA TYR A 128 -7.65 -7.28 5.23
C TYR A 128 -9.14 -6.95 5.28
N HIS A 129 -9.96 -7.81 4.72
CA HIS A 129 -11.42 -7.66 4.63
C HIS A 129 -12.18 -8.90 5.06
N TYR A 130 -11.49 -9.91 5.63
CA TYR A 130 -12.11 -11.16 6.03
C TYR A 130 -11.47 -11.75 7.29
N SER A 131 -12.27 -12.06 8.30
CA SER A 131 -11.83 -12.56 9.60
C SER A 131 -11.78 -14.10 9.65
N GLY A 132 -10.89 -14.73 8.91
CA GLY A 132 -10.72 -16.19 9.01
C GLY A 132 -9.40 -16.58 9.68
N ASP A 133 -9.41 -17.55 10.59
CA ASP A 133 -8.22 -18.09 11.28
C ASP A 133 -7.07 -18.47 10.33
N ARG A 134 -7.39 -18.81 9.09
CA ARG A 134 -6.41 -19.16 8.07
C ARG A 134 -5.55 -17.97 7.68
N TYR A 135 -6.13 -16.78 7.63
CA TYR A 135 -5.41 -15.54 7.28
C TYR A 135 -4.48 -15.10 8.40
N GLN A 136 -4.86 -15.25 9.65
CA GLN A 136 -4.01 -14.88 10.80
C GLN A 136 -2.66 -15.60 10.77
N ARG A 137 -2.67 -16.89 10.43
CA ARG A 137 -1.45 -17.70 10.42
C ARG A 137 -0.48 -17.34 9.31
N THR A 138 -0.98 -16.82 8.19
CA THR A 138 -0.16 -16.44 7.02
C THR A 138 0.20 -14.97 7.00
N ALA A 139 -0.65 -14.11 7.56
CA ALA A 139 -0.51 -12.65 7.49
C ALA A 139 0.86 -12.15 7.98
N LYS A 140 1.33 -12.64 9.12
CA LYS A 140 2.66 -12.27 9.65
C LYS A 140 3.78 -12.58 8.66
N GLY A 141 3.82 -13.81 8.13
CA GLY A 141 4.84 -14.23 7.18
C GLY A 141 4.77 -13.49 5.84
N ASP A 142 3.58 -13.06 5.43
CA ASP A 142 3.41 -12.31 4.20
C ASP A 142 3.84 -10.84 4.38
N ILE A 143 3.52 -10.21 5.51
CA ILE A 143 4.04 -8.88 5.88
C ILE A 143 5.58 -8.89 5.93
N GLU A 144 6.18 -9.85 6.62
CA GLU A 144 7.65 -9.97 6.71
C GLU A 144 8.33 -10.10 5.33
N LYS A 145 7.73 -10.87 4.41
CA LYS A 145 8.23 -11.02 3.03
C LYS A 145 8.17 -9.72 2.24
N ASP A 146 7.06 -8.99 2.36
CA ASP A 146 6.86 -7.75 1.65
C ASP A 146 7.78 -6.65 2.20
N LEU A 147 7.93 -6.54 3.51
CA LEU A 147 8.88 -5.63 4.13
C LEU A 147 10.33 -5.94 3.73
N LYS A 148 10.72 -7.23 3.70
CA LYS A 148 12.03 -7.63 3.18
C LYS A 148 12.23 -7.19 1.73
N ARG A 149 11.20 -7.29 0.89
CA ARG A 149 11.24 -6.83 -0.51
C ARG A 149 11.48 -5.32 -0.58
N LEU A 150 10.73 -4.54 0.19
CA LEU A 150 10.87 -3.09 0.27
C LEU A 150 12.27 -2.67 0.73
N VAL A 151 12.79 -3.27 1.79
CA VAL A 151 14.15 -3.05 2.27
C VAL A 151 15.17 -3.32 1.16
N THR A 152 15.07 -4.46 0.48
CA THR A 152 15.99 -4.83 -0.59
C THR A 152 15.93 -3.84 -1.77
N ILE A 153 14.73 -3.39 -2.14
CA ILE A 153 14.52 -2.38 -3.20
C ILE A 153 15.22 -1.06 -2.84
N ARG A 154 15.04 -0.59 -1.62
CA ARG A 154 15.66 0.64 -1.13
C ARG A 154 17.18 0.51 -1.06
N ASP A 155 17.68 -0.54 -0.44
CA ASP A 155 19.11 -0.73 -0.20
C ASP A 155 19.90 -0.92 -1.51
N LEU A 156 19.26 -1.49 -2.53
CA LEU A 156 19.78 -1.51 -3.89
C LEU A 156 19.62 -0.17 -4.63
N GLY A 157 19.00 0.84 -4.02
CA GLY A 157 18.78 2.17 -4.62
C GLY A 157 17.89 2.13 -5.88
N ILE A 158 16.95 1.20 -5.95
CA ILE A 158 15.95 1.09 -7.02
C ILE A 158 14.85 2.13 -6.80
N ALA A 159 14.49 2.36 -5.54
CA ALA A 159 13.59 3.44 -5.12
C ALA A 159 14.27 4.34 -4.09
N GLU A 160 13.83 5.60 -4.01
CA GLU A 160 14.29 6.57 -3.02
C GLU A 160 13.64 6.33 -1.67
N ARG A 161 12.34 6.10 -1.70
CA ARG A 161 11.51 5.85 -0.53
C ARG A 161 10.77 4.53 -0.67
N VAL A 162 10.45 3.93 0.46
CA VAL A 162 9.63 2.72 0.53
C VAL A 162 8.56 2.90 1.60
N VAL A 163 7.35 2.46 1.29
CA VAL A 163 6.17 2.60 2.13
C VAL A 163 5.48 1.27 2.25
N PHE A 164 5.00 0.93 3.43
CA PHE A 164 4.14 -0.21 3.64
C PHE A 164 2.72 0.29 3.96
N ILE A 165 1.73 -0.22 3.27
CA ILE A 165 0.33 0.16 3.42
C ILE A 165 -0.41 -0.99 4.07
N LEU A 166 -1.06 -0.72 5.20
CA LEU A 166 -1.82 -1.71 5.96
C LEU A 166 -3.25 -1.20 6.14
N PHE A 167 -4.19 -1.83 5.45
CA PHE A 167 -5.58 -1.43 5.46
C PHE A 167 -6.48 -2.52 6.03
N ASP A 168 -7.26 -2.16 7.03
CA ASP A 168 -8.31 -2.99 7.57
C ASP A 168 -9.67 -2.51 7.05
N ASP A 169 -10.23 -3.26 6.11
CA ASP A 169 -11.55 -2.96 5.56
C ASP A 169 -12.68 -3.25 6.56
N TYR A 170 -12.38 -3.95 7.65
CA TYR A 170 -13.48 -4.45 8.46
C TYR A 170 -13.27 -4.46 9.97
N TYR A 171 -12.14 -4.36 10.54
CA TYR A 171 -11.72 -4.51 11.95
C TYR A 171 -10.68 -5.60 12.20
N TRP A 172 -10.10 -6.12 11.18
CA TRP A 172 -9.26 -7.31 11.25
C TRP A 172 -7.88 -7.06 11.84
N ILE A 173 -7.34 -5.85 11.58
CA ILE A 173 -6.07 -5.39 12.14
C ILE A 173 -6.19 -5.10 13.65
N GLN A 174 -7.38 -5.15 14.22
CA GLN A 174 -7.55 -5.13 15.69
C GLN A 174 -6.91 -6.36 16.37
N ASN A 175 -6.36 -7.29 15.59
CA ASN A 175 -5.44 -8.27 16.11
C ASN A 175 -4.09 -7.57 16.38
N GLU A 176 -3.85 -7.25 17.65
CA GLU A 176 -2.67 -6.56 18.16
C GLU A 176 -1.36 -7.22 17.67
N ASP A 177 -1.35 -8.53 17.45
CA ASP A 177 -0.18 -9.27 16.97
C ASP A 177 0.21 -8.89 15.53
N ILE A 178 -0.75 -8.75 14.62
CA ILE A 178 -0.47 -8.40 13.22
C ILE A 178 -0.05 -6.94 13.10
N GLU A 179 -0.76 -6.07 13.79
CA GLU A 179 -0.46 -4.64 13.83
C GLU A 179 0.94 -4.40 14.41
N SER A 180 1.24 -5.01 15.56
CA SER A 180 2.54 -4.91 16.22
C SER A 180 3.69 -5.42 15.34
N VAL A 181 3.47 -6.48 14.56
CA VAL A 181 4.47 -7.01 13.63
C VAL A 181 4.79 -5.98 12.56
N ALA A 182 3.77 -5.39 11.92
CA ALA A 182 3.98 -4.37 10.89
C ALA A 182 4.65 -3.12 11.46
N GLU A 183 4.19 -2.61 12.59
CA GLU A 183 4.73 -1.42 13.24
C GLU A 183 6.20 -1.60 13.65
N ASN A 184 6.50 -2.70 14.35
CA ASN A 184 7.85 -2.97 14.81
C ASN A 184 8.82 -3.16 13.65
N ALA A 185 8.45 -3.95 12.64
CA ALA A 185 9.29 -4.18 11.48
C ALA A 185 9.47 -2.93 10.61
N CYS A 186 8.43 -2.14 10.39
CA CYS A 186 8.54 -0.85 9.70
C CYS A 186 9.48 0.10 10.44
N LYS A 187 9.36 0.19 11.76
CA LYS A 187 10.23 1.01 12.61
C LYS A 187 11.68 0.54 12.59
N GLU A 188 11.93 -0.78 12.72
CA GLU A 188 13.25 -1.38 12.68
C GLU A 188 13.99 -1.07 11.36
N HIS A 189 13.26 -1.13 10.26
CA HIS A 189 13.81 -0.94 8.92
C HIS A 189 13.67 0.48 8.36
N ASN A 190 13.18 1.43 9.16
CA ASN A 190 12.91 2.81 8.71
C ASN A 190 12.05 2.85 7.43
N ILE A 191 10.92 2.15 7.47
CA ILE A 191 9.90 2.13 6.44
C ILE A 191 8.70 2.92 6.95
N THR A 192 8.17 3.81 6.14
CA THR A 192 6.93 4.52 6.48
C THR A 192 5.75 3.56 6.42
N LEU A 193 4.97 3.54 7.49
CA LEU A 193 3.75 2.74 7.60
C LEU A 193 2.52 3.64 7.44
N LEU A 194 1.75 3.43 6.38
CA LEU A 194 0.40 4.00 6.23
C LEU A 194 -0.60 2.95 6.71
N LYS A 195 -1.23 3.24 7.84
CA LYS A 195 -2.14 2.29 8.48
C LYS A 195 -3.53 2.90 8.62
N HIS A 196 -4.55 2.11 8.31
CA HIS A 196 -5.94 2.44 8.57
C HIS A 196 -6.69 1.26 9.17
N ASN A 197 -7.36 1.53 10.28
CA ASN A 197 -8.33 0.63 10.87
C ASN A 197 -9.70 1.23 10.64
N SER A 198 -10.61 0.48 10.06
CA SER A 198 -11.99 0.92 9.90
C SER A 198 -12.57 1.37 11.23
N LYS A 199 -12.99 2.65 11.28
CA LYS A 199 -13.61 3.23 12.49
C LYS A 199 -15.08 2.86 12.61
N VAL A 200 -15.65 2.21 11.61
CA VAL A 200 -17.00 1.71 11.68
C VAL A 200 -17.01 0.56 12.66
N LYS A 201 -17.18 0.93 13.91
CA LYS A 201 -17.26 -0.03 14.98
C LYS A 201 -18.55 -0.81 14.81
N LEU A 202 -18.41 -2.07 14.45
CA LEU A 202 -19.47 -3.05 14.57
C LEU A 202 -19.84 -3.33 16.06
N GLU A 203 -19.47 -2.41 16.96
CA GLU A 203 -19.82 -2.50 18.38
C GLU A 203 -21.32 -2.66 18.60
N ARG A 204 -22.14 -2.12 17.71
CA ARG A 204 -23.59 -2.33 17.78
C ARG A 204 -24.04 -3.75 17.39
N TRP A 205 -23.10 -4.57 16.89
CA TRP A 205 -23.37 -5.94 16.48
C TRP A 205 -22.76 -7.00 17.42
N LYS A 206 -22.16 -6.57 18.54
CA LYS A 206 -21.67 -7.46 19.59
C LYS A 206 -22.80 -8.10 20.38
#